data_75c95302af3bd70f253cacefba47a492
#
_entry.id   75c95302af3bd70f253cacefba47a492
#
_cell.length_a   1.000
_cell.length_b   1.000
_cell.length_c   1.000
_cell.angle_alpha   90.00
_cell.angle_beta   90.00
_cell.angle_gamma   90.00
#
_symmetry.space_group_name_H-M   'P 1'
#
loop_
_entity.id
_entity.type
_entity.pdbx_description
1 polymer ?
#
loop_
_entity_poly.entity_id
_entity_poly.type
_entity_poly.pdbx_seq_one_letter_code
_entity_poly.pdbx_strand_id
1 'polypeptide(L)' 'MKIAIIGAGAMGGALAEGLLQSEKFTPADITVSDHNQPVLDHFASEGASVTFD' A
#
# COMPACT_ATOMS: atom_id res chain seq x y z
N MET A 1 0.36 -5.59 13.62
CA MET A 1 -0.85 -5.97 12.86
C MET A 1 -0.57 -5.76 11.38
N LYS A 2 -1.00 -6.70 10.56
CA LYS A 2 -0.78 -6.62 9.11
C LYS A 2 -2.07 -6.32 8.39
N ILE A 3 -1.99 -5.52 7.34
CA ILE A 3 -3.14 -5.08 6.58
C ILE A 3 -2.85 -5.27 5.09
N ALA A 4 -3.85 -5.72 4.36
CA ALA A 4 -3.74 -5.87 2.91
C ALA A 4 -4.76 -4.96 2.24
N ILE A 5 -4.31 -4.24 1.22
CA ILE A 5 -5.18 -3.35 0.43
C ILE A 5 -5.20 -3.87 -0.99
N ILE A 6 -6.37 -4.24 -1.46
CA ILE A 6 -6.56 -4.81 -2.79
C ILE A 6 -7.18 -3.76 -3.68
N GLY A 7 -6.56 -3.52 -4.84
CA GLY A 7 -7.03 -2.52 -5.76
C GLY A 7 -6.74 -1.10 -5.27
N ALA A 8 -5.46 -0.76 -5.14
CA ALA A 8 -5.05 0.55 -4.62
C ALA A 8 -5.21 1.66 -5.67
N GLY A 9 -6.41 1.79 -6.23
CA GLY A 9 -6.75 2.88 -7.12
C GLY A 9 -6.98 4.16 -6.32
N ALA A 10 -7.89 5.03 -6.82
CA ALA A 10 -8.09 6.34 -6.21
C ALA A 10 -8.42 6.27 -4.72
N MET A 11 -9.37 5.42 -4.33
CA MET A 11 -9.78 5.34 -2.93
C MET A 11 -8.86 4.46 -2.11
N GLY A 12 -8.46 3.31 -2.66
CA GLY A 12 -7.55 2.41 -1.97
C GLY A 12 -6.19 3.04 -1.75
N GLY A 13 -5.72 3.83 -2.73
CA GLY A 13 -4.46 4.54 -2.60
C GLY A 13 -4.48 5.58 -1.49
N ALA A 14 -5.59 6.31 -1.35
CA ALA A 14 -5.73 7.29 -0.27
C ALA A 14 -5.70 6.61 1.09
N LEU A 15 -6.36 5.47 1.22
CA LEU A 15 -6.35 4.71 2.47
C LEU A 15 -4.94 4.21 2.79
N ALA A 16 -4.24 3.67 1.79
CA ALA A 16 -2.88 3.17 1.99
C ALA A 16 -1.94 4.29 2.42
N GLU A 17 -2.04 5.46 1.80
CA GLU A 17 -1.23 6.61 2.20
C GLU A 17 -1.52 7.02 3.64
N GLY A 18 -2.78 7.03 4.03
CA GLY A 18 -3.15 7.37 5.39
C GLY A 18 -2.56 6.39 6.40
N LEU A 19 -2.57 5.10 6.06
CA LEU A 19 -2.00 4.09 6.93
C LEU A 19 -0.48 4.21 7.03
N LEU A 20 0.18 4.52 5.91
CA LEU A 20 1.63 4.70 5.89
C LEU A 20 2.08 5.89 6.74
N GLN A 21 1.23 6.90 6.86
CA GLN A 21 1.53 8.07 7.68
C GLN A 21 1.13 7.86 9.14
N SER A 22 0.40 6.80 9.43
CA SER A 22 -0.04 6.50 10.79
C SER A 22 1.11 5.89 11.59
N GLU A 23 1.20 6.26 12.85
CA GLU A 23 2.19 5.68 13.76
C GLU A 23 1.80 4.29 14.23
N LYS A 24 0.58 3.86 13.96
CA LYS A 24 0.07 2.56 14.40
C LYS A 24 0.56 1.41 13.53
N PHE A 25 1.00 1.71 12.31
CA PHE A 25 1.46 0.70 11.37
C PHE A 25 2.84 1.08 10.86
N THR A 26 3.70 0.09 10.70
CA THR A 26 4.94 0.29 9.99
C THR A 26 4.68 -0.01 8.51
N PRO A 27 5.48 0.54 7.58
CA PRO A 27 5.29 0.22 6.17
C PRO A 27 5.32 -1.29 5.89
N ALA A 28 6.13 -2.04 6.60
CA ALA A 28 6.21 -3.49 6.41
C ALA A 28 4.92 -4.22 6.79
N ASP A 29 4.04 -3.60 7.56
CA ASP A 29 2.76 -4.18 7.92
C ASP A 29 1.72 -4.04 6.82
N ILE A 30 2.00 -3.24 5.79
CA ILE A 30 1.05 -2.89 4.75
C ILE A 30 1.43 -3.60 3.45
N THR A 31 0.47 -4.33 2.88
CA THR A 31 0.64 -4.97 1.59
C THR A 31 -0.37 -4.39 0.61
N VAL A 32 0.12 -3.92 -0.53
CA VAL A 32 -0.73 -3.35 -1.57
C VAL A 32 -0.75 -4.28 -2.78
N SER A 33 -1.93 -4.65 -3.21
CA SER A 33 -2.13 -5.49 -4.39
C SER A 33 -2.83 -4.68 -5.47
N ASP A 34 -2.25 -4.63 -6.66
CA ASP A 34 -2.83 -3.92 -7.78
C ASP A 34 -2.24 -4.49 -9.08
N HIS A 35 -2.89 -4.21 -10.20
CA HIS A 35 -2.36 -4.55 -11.51
C HIS A 35 -1.72 -3.34 -12.20
N ASN A 36 -1.64 -2.21 -11.53
CA ASN A 36 -1.05 -0.99 -12.06
C ASN A 36 0.36 -0.82 -11.50
N GLN A 37 1.36 -1.08 -12.33
CA GLN A 37 2.76 -1.07 -11.88
C GLN A 37 3.21 0.27 -11.29
N PRO A 38 2.87 1.43 -11.88
CA PRO A 38 3.25 2.71 -11.26
C PRO A 38 2.72 2.87 -9.83
N VAL A 39 1.52 2.38 -9.56
CA VAL A 39 0.95 2.42 -8.20
C VAL A 39 1.79 1.56 -7.27
N LEU A 40 2.14 0.35 -7.71
CA LEU A 40 2.95 -0.54 -6.89
C LEU A 40 4.34 0.05 -6.64
N ASP A 41 4.94 0.67 -7.66
CA ASP A 41 6.25 1.28 -7.51
C ASP A 41 6.22 2.40 -6.47
N HIS A 42 5.15 3.19 -6.46
CA HIS A 42 4.99 4.25 -5.48
C HIS A 42 4.96 3.68 -4.05
N PHE A 43 4.14 2.67 -3.81
CA PHE A 43 4.02 2.11 -2.47
C PHE A 43 5.26 1.33 -2.07
N ALA A 44 5.92 0.68 -3.02
CA ALA A 44 7.19 0.01 -2.72
C ALA A 44 8.25 1.01 -2.27
N SER A 45 8.29 2.18 -2.89
CA SER A 45 9.25 3.23 -2.50
C SER A 45 8.96 3.75 -1.09
N GLU A 46 7.73 3.62 -0.62
CA GLU A 46 7.33 4.00 0.73
C GLU A 46 7.63 2.90 1.77
N GLY A 47 8.09 1.76 1.32
CA GLY A 47 8.44 0.66 2.22
C GLY A 47 7.37 -0.41 2.37
N ALA A 48 6.21 -0.24 1.73
CA ALA A 48 5.15 -1.24 1.79
C ALA A 48 5.50 -2.46 0.94
N SER A 49 4.94 -3.61 1.30
CA SER A 49 5.01 -4.79 0.45
C SER A 49 4.01 -4.63 -0.68
N VAL A 50 4.39 -5.04 -1.88
CA VAL A 50 3.50 -4.91 -3.03
C VAL A 50 3.40 -6.23 -3.76
N THR A 51 2.26 -6.44 -4.41
CA THR A 51 2.05 -7.63 -5.19
C THR A 51 1.26 -7.26 -6.46
N PHE A 52 1.70 -7.77 -7.59
CA PHE A 52 1.04 -7.53 -8.86
C PHE A 52 -0.10 -8.54 -9.00
N ASP A 53 -1.30 -8.01 -9.16
CA ASP A 53 -2.47 -8.89 -9.23
C ASP A 53 -3.51 -8.36 -10.20
#